data_65ff954201c88093ddad03cdcbb1bdab
#
_entry.id   65ff954201c88093ddad03cdcbb1bdab
#
_cell.length_a   1.000
_cell.length_b   1.000
_cell.length_c   1.000
_cell.angle_alpha   90.00
_cell.angle_beta   90.00
_cell.angle_gamma   90.00
#
_symmetry.space_group_name_H-M   'P 1'
#
loop_
_entity.id
_entity.type
_entity.pdbx_description
1 polymer ?
#
loop_
_entity_poly.entity_id
_entity_poly.type
_entity_poly.pdbx_seq_one_letter_code
_entity_poly.pdbx_strand_id
1 'polypeptide(L)'
;MIGLFFEVQTRPGHRDQYLGLAAALKPELEAMGGCLFIDRFRSLTQENLLLSHQIWQDEGALTAWRAHGHHHEVQTIGREKVFSDYRIRVAQVIHEARPGKPVWQPERRTPYNDPARRPPTYILVTESKSATLPVETKWRRDAFASVYREGHFAHLIDLPDHPSGVEFGPRLFADATSEYFRIFEVMRDYGMYERTEAPQYYPPVERDSK
;
A
#
# COMPACT_ATOMS: atom_id res chain seq x y z
N MET A 1 6.36 8.83 9.09
CA MET A 1 5.19 8.50 8.23
C MET A 1 5.17 7.00 7.99
N ILE A 2 3.99 6.42 8.01
CA ILE A 2 3.75 4.99 7.77
C ILE A 2 2.96 4.83 6.49
N GLY A 3 3.41 3.95 5.61
CA GLY A 3 2.68 3.52 4.42
C GLY A 3 1.89 2.24 4.70
N LEU A 4 0.67 2.19 4.22
CA LEU A 4 -0.13 0.97 4.17
C LEU A 4 -0.42 0.64 2.71
N PHE A 5 -0.12 -0.59 2.33
CA PHE A 5 -0.42 -1.16 1.03
C PHE A 5 -1.38 -2.33 1.24
N PHE A 6 -2.64 -2.10 0.96
CA PHE A 6 -3.66 -3.12 0.99
C PHE A 6 -3.98 -3.55 -0.44
N GLU A 7 -3.37 -4.64 -0.86
CA GLU A 7 -3.61 -5.29 -2.13
C GLU A 7 -4.74 -6.30 -1.94
N VAL A 8 -5.88 -6.07 -2.57
CA VAL A 8 -7.08 -6.89 -2.38
C VAL A 8 -7.55 -7.48 -3.69
N GLN A 9 -7.67 -8.81 -3.71
CA GLN A 9 -8.32 -9.54 -4.78
C GLN A 9 -9.80 -9.69 -4.43
N THR A 10 -10.66 -8.97 -5.12
CA THR A 10 -12.10 -9.13 -4.94
C THR A 10 -12.60 -10.39 -5.65
N ARG A 11 -13.65 -10.98 -5.11
CA ARG A 11 -14.41 -11.98 -5.85
C ARG A 11 -15.00 -11.37 -7.12
N PRO A 12 -15.19 -12.13 -8.19
CA PRO A 12 -15.82 -11.63 -9.42
C PRO A 12 -17.15 -10.92 -9.12
N GLY A 13 -17.34 -9.72 -9.66
CA GLY A 13 -18.53 -8.90 -9.45
C GLY A 13 -18.60 -8.13 -8.12
N HIS A 14 -17.64 -8.28 -7.20
CA HIS A 14 -17.68 -7.63 -5.87
C HIS A 14 -16.82 -6.35 -5.77
N ARG A 15 -16.18 -5.92 -6.86
CA ARG A 15 -15.35 -4.70 -6.86
C ARG A 15 -16.13 -3.47 -6.41
N ASP A 16 -17.31 -3.25 -6.97
CA ASP A 16 -18.10 -2.05 -6.67
C ASP A 16 -18.67 -2.08 -5.24
N GLN A 17 -18.96 -3.28 -4.72
CA GLN A 17 -19.30 -3.45 -3.31
C GLN A 17 -18.13 -3.04 -2.40
N TYR A 18 -16.90 -3.47 -2.70
CA TYR A 18 -15.72 -3.04 -1.95
C TYR A 18 -15.54 -1.53 -1.99
N LEU A 19 -15.66 -0.91 -3.17
CA LEU A 19 -15.52 0.54 -3.31
C LEU A 19 -16.62 1.30 -2.56
N GLY A 20 -17.85 0.79 -2.54
CA GLY A 20 -18.97 1.33 -1.76
C GLY A 20 -18.72 1.27 -0.25
N LEU A 21 -18.30 0.12 0.27
CA LEU A 21 -17.92 -0.04 1.69
C LEU A 21 -16.80 0.92 2.09
N ALA A 22 -15.80 1.06 1.22
CA ALA A 22 -14.67 1.94 1.46
C ALA A 22 -15.06 3.44 1.39
N ALA A 23 -16.01 3.81 0.53
CA ALA A 23 -16.56 5.17 0.46
C ALA A 23 -17.38 5.52 1.69
N ALA A 24 -18.18 4.58 2.23
CA ALA A 24 -18.95 4.76 3.45
C ALA A 24 -18.09 5.06 4.68
N LEU A 25 -16.88 4.50 4.75
CA LEU A 25 -15.94 4.72 5.86
C LEU A 25 -15.18 6.06 5.77
N LYS A 26 -15.21 6.74 4.61
CA LYS A 26 -14.39 7.93 4.38
C LYS A 26 -14.66 9.07 5.38
N PRO A 27 -15.91 9.43 5.72
CA PRO A 27 -16.17 10.50 6.68
C PRO A 27 -15.59 10.22 8.08
N GLU A 28 -15.65 8.96 8.53
CA GLU A 28 -15.13 8.54 9.83
C GLU A 28 -13.60 8.57 9.84
N LEU A 29 -12.97 8.12 8.76
CA LEU A 29 -11.53 8.20 8.57
C LEU A 29 -11.02 9.65 8.62
N GLU A 30 -11.71 10.57 7.94
CA GLU A 30 -11.39 11.99 7.93
C GLU A 30 -11.58 12.63 9.31
N ALA A 31 -12.63 12.26 10.02
CA ALA A 31 -12.91 12.78 11.37
C ALA A 31 -11.88 12.32 12.42
N MET A 32 -11.33 11.12 12.28
CA MET A 32 -10.29 10.61 13.19
C MET A 32 -8.95 11.34 13.03
N GLY A 33 -8.64 11.84 11.84
CA GLY A 33 -7.34 12.43 11.53
C GLY A 33 -6.19 11.41 11.45
N GLY A 34 -4.98 11.92 11.21
CA GLY A 34 -3.77 11.09 11.11
C GLY A 34 -3.57 10.34 9.80
N CYS A 35 -4.60 10.20 8.96
CA CYS A 35 -4.47 9.75 7.57
C CYS A 35 -4.08 10.94 6.70
N LEU A 36 -2.84 10.93 6.19
CA LEU A 36 -2.29 12.03 5.39
C LEU A 36 -2.61 11.90 3.89
N PHE A 37 -2.81 10.66 3.45
CA PHE A 37 -3.13 10.33 2.06
C PHE A 37 -3.83 8.97 1.99
N ILE A 38 -4.83 8.87 1.12
CA ILE A 38 -5.45 7.61 0.73
C ILE A 38 -5.93 7.71 -0.72
N ASP A 39 -5.57 6.72 -1.52
CA ASP A 39 -6.15 6.52 -2.84
C ASP A 39 -6.33 5.03 -3.12
N ARG A 40 -7.21 4.74 -4.07
CA ARG A 40 -7.49 3.39 -4.54
C ARG A 40 -7.19 3.28 -6.01
N PHE A 41 -6.53 2.19 -6.35
CA PHE A 41 -6.04 1.93 -7.68
C PHE A 41 -6.50 0.54 -8.12
N ARG A 42 -6.76 0.39 -9.41
CA ARG A 42 -6.98 -0.92 -10.04
C ARG A 42 -5.71 -1.39 -10.73
N SER A 43 -5.39 -2.67 -10.62
CA SER A 43 -4.24 -3.24 -11.31
C SER A 43 -4.41 -3.12 -12.84
N LEU A 44 -3.30 -2.87 -13.53
CA LEU A 44 -3.27 -2.83 -15.00
C LEU A 44 -3.04 -4.23 -15.62
N THR A 45 -2.66 -5.21 -14.81
CA THR A 45 -2.26 -6.55 -15.27
C THR A 45 -3.09 -7.68 -14.69
N GLN A 46 -3.74 -7.44 -13.56
CA GLN A 46 -4.50 -8.48 -12.85
C GLN A 46 -5.96 -8.03 -12.67
N GLU A 47 -6.88 -8.83 -13.20
CA GLU A 47 -8.31 -8.58 -13.05
C GLU A 47 -8.72 -8.71 -11.58
N ASN A 48 -9.65 -7.86 -11.15
CA ASN A 48 -10.19 -7.81 -9.78
C ASN A 48 -9.18 -7.53 -8.67
N LEU A 49 -7.93 -7.19 -8.99
CA LEU A 49 -6.94 -6.75 -8.02
C LEU A 49 -7.00 -5.23 -7.88
N LEU A 50 -7.18 -4.76 -6.65
CA LEU A 50 -7.10 -3.35 -6.28
C LEU A 50 -6.01 -3.14 -5.24
N LEU A 51 -5.46 -1.93 -5.24
CA LEU A 51 -4.54 -1.43 -4.22
C LEU A 51 -5.20 -0.26 -3.51
N SER A 52 -5.33 -0.31 -2.18
CA SER A 52 -5.50 0.88 -1.36
C SER A 52 -4.13 1.29 -0.83
N HIS A 53 -3.60 2.40 -1.34
CA HIS A 53 -2.35 3.01 -0.85
C HIS A 53 -2.68 4.14 0.11
N GLN A 54 -2.08 4.10 1.30
CA GLN A 54 -2.33 5.07 2.36
C GLN A 54 -1.02 5.55 2.97
N ILE A 55 -0.99 6.80 3.40
CA ILE A 55 0.08 7.38 4.20
C ILE A 55 -0.51 7.88 5.51
N TRP A 56 0.07 7.46 6.59
CA TRP A 56 -0.32 7.79 7.95
C TRP A 56 0.78 8.60 8.65
N GLN A 57 0.36 9.48 9.54
CA GLN A 57 1.27 10.28 10.36
C GLN A 57 2.24 9.38 11.14
N ASP A 58 1.69 8.36 11.80
CA ASP A 58 2.43 7.41 12.62
C ASP A 58 1.66 6.07 12.77
N GLU A 59 2.26 5.14 13.49
CA GLU A 59 1.71 3.82 13.78
C GLU A 59 0.50 3.89 14.72
N GLY A 60 0.47 4.87 15.62
CA GLY A 60 -0.65 5.07 16.55
C GLY A 60 -1.94 5.40 15.81
N ALA A 61 -1.88 6.35 14.88
CA ALA A 61 -3.02 6.72 14.04
C ALA A 61 -3.54 5.54 13.21
N LEU A 62 -2.63 4.78 12.58
CA LEU A 62 -3.00 3.57 11.84
C LEU A 62 -3.64 2.52 12.74
N THR A 63 -3.11 2.33 13.96
CA THR A 63 -3.64 1.37 14.92
C THR A 63 -5.04 1.77 15.41
N ALA A 64 -5.26 3.05 15.68
CA ALA A 64 -6.56 3.58 16.07
C ALA A 64 -7.61 3.34 14.98
N TRP A 65 -7.26 3.60 13.71
CA TRP A 65 -8.15 3.31 12.59
C TRP A 65 -8.45 1.82 12.43
N ARG A 66 -7.44 0.96 12.56
CA ARG A 66 -7.63 -0.49 12.51
C ARG A 66 -8.59 -0.99 13.57
N ALA A 67 -8.54 -0.40 14.78
CA ALA A 67 -9.39 -0.76 15.91
C ALA A 67 -10.75 -0.07 15.92
N HIS A 68 -11.02 0.85 14.98
CA HIS A 68 -12.29 1.56 14.90
C HIS A 68 -13.45 0.59 14.62
N GLY A 69 -14.53 0.66 15.42
CA GLY A 69 -15.59 -0.35 15.43
C GLY A 69 -16.23 -0.60 14.07
N HIS A 70 -16.73 0.44 13.41
CA HIS A 70 -17.35 0.32 12.09
C HIS A 70 -16.33 -0.16 11.02
N HIS A 71 -15.07 0.30 11.08
CA HIS A 71 -14.04 -0.21 10.20
C HIS A 71 -13.79 -1.72 10.41
N HIS A 72 -13.81 -2.17 11.67
CA HIS A 72 -13.68 -3.59 12.00
C HIS A 72 -14.83 -4.44 11.45
N GLU A 73 -16.06 -3.94 11.52
CA GLU A 73 -17.23 -4.59 10.91
C GLU A 73 -17.07 -4.71 9.39
N VAL A 74 -16.65 -3.64 8.72
CA VAL A 74 -16.38 -3.62 7.27
C VAL A 74 -15.23 -4.57 6.88
N GLN A 75 -14.18 -4.65 7.70
CA GLN A 75 -13.10 -5.63 7.50
C GLN A 75 -13.63 -7.07 7.56
N THR A 76 -14.52 -7.36 8.50
CA THR A 76 -15.16 -8.69 8.63
C THR A 76 -16.00 -9.00 7.39
N ILE A 77 -16.87 -8.08 6.97
CA ILE A 77 -17.68 -8.24 5.73
C ILE A 77 -16.77 -8.47 4.52
N GLY A 78 -15.73 -7.66 4.38
CA GLY A 78 -14.77 -7.80 3.30
C GLY A 78 -14.15 -9.19 3.26
N ARG A 79 -13.65 -9.65 4.39
CA ARG A 79 -12.97 -10.93 4.55
C ARG A 79 -13.90 -12.13 4.27
N GLU A 80 -15.14 -12.08 4.71
CA GLU A 80 -16.07 -13.20 4.59
C GLU A 80 -16.78 -13.25 3.23
N LYS A 81 -17.08 -12.09 2.62
CA LYS A 81 -18.04 -12.02 1.51
C LYS A 81 -17.50 -11.39 0.24
N VAL A 82 -16.51 -10.50 0.33
CA VAL A 82 -16.10 -9.65 -0.78
C VAL A 82 -14.76 -10.06 -1.37
N PHE A 83 -13.83 -10.50 -0.55
CA PHE A 83 -12.46 -10.81 -0.97
C PHE A 83 -12.27 -12.31 -1.18
N SER A 84 -11.53 -12.66 -2.24
CA SER A 84 -10.99 -14.00 -2.43
C SER A 84 -9.59 -14.13 -1.81
N ASP A 85 -8.83 -13.01 -1.79
CA ASP A 85 -7.54 -12.92 -1.10
C ASP A 85 -7.18 -11.45 -0.83
N TYR A 86 -6.21 -11.23 0.06
CA TYR A 86 -5.55 -9.93 0.22
C TYR A 86 -4.16 -10.08 0.81
N ARG A 87 -3.34 -9.06 0.57
CA ARG A 87 -2.04 -8.84 1.22
C ARG A 87 -1.99 -7.44 1.80
N ILE A 88 -1.49 -7.31 3.01
CA ILE A 88 -1.27 -6.03 3.68
C ILE A 88 0.22 -5.91 4.00
N ARG A 89 0.82 -4.82 3.50
CA ARG A 89 2.17 -4.43 3.88
C ARG A 89 2.09 -3.10 4.63
N VAL A 90 2.55 -3.11 5.87
CA VAL A 90 2.72 -1.90 6.69
C VAL A 90 4.20 -1.56 6.68
N ALA A 91 4.54 -0.34 6.29
CA ALA A 91 5.92 0.03 6.01
C ALA A 91 6.23 1.46 6.47
N GLN A 92 7.45 1.72 6.92
CA GLN A 92 7.91 3.06 7.21
C GLN A 92 8.48 3.73 5.96
N VAL A 93 8.11 4.99 5.71
CA VAL A 93 8.81 5.82 4.73
C VAL A 93 10.21 6.11 5.27
N ILE A 94 11.24 5.68 4.53
CA ILE A 94 12.65 5.90 4.93
C ILE A 94 13.39 6.84 3.98
N HIS A 95 12.79 7.15 2.83
CA HIS A 95 13.34 8.09 1.85
C HIS A 95 12.19 8.65 1.00
N GLU A 96 12.15 9.97 0.81
CA GLU A 96 11.29 10.62 -0.17
C GLU A 96 12.12 11.62 -0.97
N ALA A 97 11.99 11.59 -2.29
CA ALA A 97 12.58 12.58 -3.19
C ALA A 97 11.53 13.13 -4.13
N ARG A 98 11.64 14.44 -4.42
CA ARG A 98 10.84 15.19 -5.38
C ARG A 98 11.74 16.04 -6.25
N PRO A 99 11.41 16.27 -7.52
CA PRO A 99 12.20 17.17 -8.37
C PRO A 99 12.37 18.55 -7.71
N GLY A 100 13.62 19.03 -7.63
CA GLY A 100 13.92 20.36 -7.10
C GLY A 100 13.66 20.57 -5.61
N LYS A 101 13.44 19.50 -4.83
CA LYS A 101 13.29 19.56 -3.37
C LYS A 101 14.40 18.78 -2.66
N PRO A 102 14.79 19.19 -1.45
CA PRO A 102 15.66 18.38 -0.62
C PRO A 102 15.08 16.99 -0.37
N VAL A 103 15.94 16.00 -0.34
CA VAL A 103 15.55 14.63 0.05
C VAL A 103 15.11 14.62 1.50
N TRP A 104 13.98 13.98 1.76
CA TRP A 104 13.49 13.78 3.12
C TRP A 104 13.82 12.36 3.59
N GLN A 105 14.29 12.25 4.82
CA GLN A 105 14.50 10.99 5.54
C GLN A 105 14.01 11.15 6.98
N PRO A 106 13.54 10.09 7.65
CA PRO A 106 13.12 10.19 9.04
C PRO A 106 14.33 10.33 9.96
N GLU A 107 14.21 11.12 11.03
CA GLU A 107 15.23 11.25 12.07
C GLU A 107 15.48 9.92 12.79
N ARG A 108 14.43 9.10 12.92
CA ARG A 108 14.50 7.78 13.55
C ARG A 108 13.73 6.76 12.74
N ARG A 109 14.29 5.55 12.66
CA ARG A 109 13.55 4.40 12.16
C ARG A 109 12.72 3.80 13.29
N THR A 110 11.53 3.34 12.95
CA THR A 110 10.63 2.68 13.91
C THR A 110 11.19 1.30 14.24
N PRO A 111 11.27 0.93 15.53
CA PRO A 111 11.87 -0.35 15.98
C PRO A 111 10.98 -1.58 15.72
N TYR A 112 9.96 -1.47 14.88
CA TYR A 112 9.01 -2.55 14.59
C TYR A 112 9.56 -3.67 13.71
N ASN A 113 10.68 -3.44 13.03
CA ASN A 113 11.35 -4.50 12.33
C ASN A 113 12.09 -5.36 13.35
N ASP A 114 11.60 -6.56 13.54
CA ASP A 114 12.35 -7.60 14.18
C ASP A 114 13.20 -8.32 13.12
N PRO A 115 14.49 -7.97 12.96
CA PRO A 115 15.35 -8.60 11.95
C PRO A 115 15.57 -10.10 12.22
N ALA A 116 15.22 -10.58 13.42
CA ALA A 116 15.25 -12.00 13.75
C ALA A 116 14.10 -12.77 13.07
N ARG A 117 13.02 -12.10 12.70
CA ARG A 117 11.86 -12.75 12.07
C ARG A 117 12.00 -12.89 10.55
N ARG A 118 12.52 -11.85 9.88
CA ARG A 118 12.75 -11.85 8.44
C ARG A 118 13.77 -10.80 8.03
N PRO A 119 14.47 -11.00 6.89
CA PRO A 119 15.31 -9.94 6.32
C PRO A 119 14.48 -8.68 6.00
N PRO A 120 15.07 -7.48 6.10
CA PRO A 120 14.44 -6.25 5.67
C PRO A 120 14.00 -6.34 4.20
N THR A 121 12.78 -5.94 3.91
CA THR A 121 12.25 -5.83 2.55
C THR A 121 11.86 -4.38 2.27
N TYR A 122 12.07 -3.97 1.02
CA TYR A 122 11.89 -2.58 0.63
C TYR A 122 10.97 -2.47 -0.59
N ILE A 123 10.16 -1.40 -0.61
CA ILE A 123 9.28 -1.07 -1.73
C ILE A 123 9.61 0.36 -2.15
N LEU A 124 9.82 0.56 -3.45
CA LEU A 124 9.79 1.90 -4.02
C LEU A 124 8.40 2.14 -4.61
N VAL A 125 7.83 3.30 -4.29
CA VAL A 125 6.56 3.77 -4.84
C VAL A 125 6.77 5.08 -5.53
N THR A 126 6.22 5.21 -6.74
CA THR A 126 6.06 6.49 -7.43
C THR A 126 4.63 6.63 -7.94
N GLU A 127 4.08 7.83 -7.88
CA GLU A 127 2.89 8.19 -8.62
C GLU A 127 3.28 8.98 -9.87
N SER A 128 2.59 8.72 -10.96
CA SER A 128 2.94 9.19 -12.30
C SER A 128 1.69 9.54 -13.11
N LYS A 129 1.86 10.39 -14.11
CA LYS A 129 0.86 10.66 -15.16
C LYS A 129 0.94 9.63 -16.31
N SER A 130 1.80 8.64 -16.21
CA SER A 130 2.01 7.61 -17.23
C SER A 130 1.76 6.22 -16.66
N ALA A 131 1.11 5.36 -17.43
CA ALA A 131 0.93 3.94 -17.11
C ALA A 131 2.24 3.15 -17.22
N THR A 132 3.26 3.73 -17.84
CA THR A 132 4.60 3.15 -17.97
C THR A 132 5.63 4.03 -17.30
N LEU A 133 6.68 3.43 -16.76
CA LEU A 133 7.84 4.18 -16.24
C LEU A 133 8.81 4.54 -17.36
N PRO A 134 9.54 5.67 -17.23
CA PRO A 134 10.54 6.11 -18.21
C PRO A 134 11.80 5.24 -18.21
N VAL A 135 11.88 4.29 -17.29
CA VAL A 135 13.04 3.44 -17.08
C VAL A 135 12.62 2.00 -16.82
N GLU A 136 13.31 1.08 -17.46
CA GLU A 136 13.11 -0.34 -17.21
C GLU A 136 13.85 -0.79 -15.94
N THR A 137 13.27 -1.80 -15.31
CA THR A 137 13.86 -2.47 -14.16
C THR A 137 13.67 -3.99 -14.28
N LYS A 138 14.65 -4.75 -13.79
CA LYS A 138 14.56 -6.21 -13.65
C LYS A 138 13.81 -6.65 -12.38
N TRP A 139 13.50 -5.72 -11.50
CA TRP A 139 12.80 -6.01 -10.25
C TRP A 139 11.30 -6.15 -10.52
N ARG A 140 10.63 -6.91 -9.67
CA ARG A 140 9.18 -7.04 -9.75
C ARG A 140 8.54 -5.65 -9.64
N ARG A 141 7.65 -5.38 -10.57
CA ARG A 141 6.91 -4.13 -10.65
C ARG A 141 5.44 -4.42 -10.88
N ASP A 142 4.62 -3.80 -10.08
CA ASP A 142 3.17 -3.77 -10.27
C ASP A 142 2.73 -2.34 -10.59
N ALA A 143 1.86 -2.17 -11.59
CA ALA A 143 1.34 -0.90 -12.04
C ALA A 143 -0.18 -0.86 -11.87
N PHE A 144 -0.68 0.27 -11.39
CA PHE A 144 -2.06 0.46 -11.03
C PHE A 144 -2.57 1.82 -11.53
N ALA A 145 -3.83 1.90 -11.99
CA ALA A 145 -4.50 3.16 -12.34
C ALA A 145 -5.43 3.61 -11.22
N SER A 146 -5.39 4.89 -10.86
CA SER A 146 -6.29 5.44 -9.85
C SER A 146 -7.75 5.25 -10.25
N VAL A 147 -8.58 4.89 -9.26
CA VAL A 147 -10.03 4.75 -9.44
C VAL A 147 -10.71 6.12 -9.48
N TYR A 148 -10.14 7.10 -8.80
CA TYR A 148 -10.78 8.41 -8.59
C TYR A 148 -10.11 9.55 -9.36
N ARG A 149 -8.85 9.37 -9.80
CA ARG A 149 -8.07 10.39 -10.50
C ARG A 149 -7.69 9.87 -11.89
N GLU A 150 -8.41 10.28 -12.90
CA GLU A 150 -8.11 9.92 -14.28
C GLU A 150 -6.68 10.34 -14.67
N GLY A 151 -5.98 9.47 -15.41
CA GLY A 151 -4.60 9.72 -15.84
C GLY A 151 -3.56 9.67 -14.71
N HIS A 152 -3.92 9.17 -13.52
CA HIS A 152 -2.97 8.95 -12.43
C HIS A 152 -2.70 7.46 -12.23
N PHE A 153 -1.43 7.14 -12.04
CA PHE A 153 -0.95 5.77 -11.90
C PHE A 153 -0.03 5.67 -10.70
N ALA A 154 -0.06 4.54 -10.02
CA ALA A 154 0.90 4.17 -8.99
C ALA A 154 1.73 2.98 -9.47
N HIS A 155 3.02 3.05 -9.26
CA HIS A 155 3.95 1.95 -9.54
C HIS A 155 4.61 1.52 -8.24
N LEU A 156 4.51 0.23 -7.94
CA LEU A 156 5.16 -0.42 -6.81
C LEU A 156 6.30 -1.28 -7.34
N ILE A 157 7.50 -1.08 -6.82
CA ILE A 157 8.70 -1.81 -7.22
C ILE A 157 9.30 -2.47 -5.98
N ASP A 158 9.37 -3.79 -5.98
CA ASP A 158 10.05 -4.53 -4.91
C ASP A 158 11.57 -4.39 -5.08
N LEU A 159 12.23 -3.77 -4.10
CA LEU A 159 13.66 -3.49 -4.16
C LEU A 159 14.47 -4.61 -3.49
N PRO A 160 15.68 -4.93 -3.99
CA PRO A 160 16.58 -5.85 -3.32
C PRO A 160 17.14 -5.28 -2.01
N ASP A 161 17.37 -3.97 -1.96
CA ASP A 161 17.90 -3.24 -0.81
C ASP A 161 17.61 -1.73 -0.93
N HIS A 162 17.86 -0.99 0.15
CA HIS A 162 17.66 0.46 0.19
C HIS A 162 18.62 1.24 -0.74
N PRO A 163 19.94 0.97 -0.78
CA PRO A 163 20.85 1.67 -1.69
C PRO A 163 20.45 1.56 -3.17
N SER A 164 20.03 0.38 -3.62
CA SER A 164 19.54 0.18 -4.99
C SER A 164 18.34 1.08 -5.31
N GLY A 165 17.44 1.27 -4.36
CA GLY A 165 16.31 2.18 -4.52
C GLY A 165 16.71 3.65 -4.59
N VAL A 166 17.71 4.08 -3.81
CA VAL A 166 18.25 5.46 -3.83
C VAL A 166 18.95 5.75 -5.16
N GLU A 167 19.67 4.78 -5.72
CA GLU A 167 20.31 4.92 -7.02
C GLU A 167 19.29 4.92 -8.18
N PHE A 168 18.29 4.06 -8.11
CA PHE A 168 17.28 3.91 -9.17
C PHE A 168 16.28 5.06 -9.21
N GLY A 169 15.82 5.53 -8.05
CA GLY A 169 14.70 6.46 -7.92
C GLY A 169 14.79 7.74 -8.75
N PRO A 170 15.96 8.45 -8.80
CA PRO A 170 16.12 9.67 -9.60
C PRO A 170 15.87 9.47 -11.10
N ARG A 171 16.08 8.27 -11.62
CA ARG A 171 15.83 7.93 -13.04
C ARG A 171 14.34 7.99 -13.40
N LEU A 172 13.44 7.90 -12.42
CA LEU A 172 12.00 8.02 -12.60
C LEU A 172 11.56 9.44 -12.99
N PHE A 173 12.43 10.44 -12.82
CA PHE A 173 12.14 11.83 -13.18
C PHE A 173 12.55 12.20 -14.62
N ALA A 174 13.05 11.24 -15.39
CA ALA A 174 13.63 11.50 -16.72
C ALA A 174 12.64 12.11 -17.73
N ASP A 175 11.34 11.77 -17.63
CA ASP A 175 10.29 12.25 -18.53
C ASP A 175 9.33 13.24 -17.87
N ALA A 176 9.62 13.67 -16.64
CA ALA A 176 8.79 14.56 -15.83
C ALA A 176 7.35 14.07 -15.56
N THR A 177 7.06 12.79 -15.76
CA THR A 177 5.73 12.22 -15.49
C THR A 177 5.57 11.81 -14.02
N SER A 178 6.67 11.49 -13.32
CA SER A 178 6.68 11.13 -11.91
C SER A 178 6.81 12.36 -11.01
N GLU A 179 5.90 12.48 -10.05
CA GLU A 179 5.85 13.63 -9.12
C GLU A 179 6.80 13.46 -7.93
N TYR A 180 7.07 12.22 -7.53
CA TYR A 180 7.95 11.83 -6.43
C TYR A 180 8.31 10.36 -6.54
N PHE A 181 9.30 9.94 -5.76
CA PHE A 181 9.39 8.56 -5.32
C PHE A 181 9.59 8.48 -3.82
N ARG A 182 9.10 7.40 -3.22
CA ARG A 182 9.32 7.02 -1.82
C ARG A 182 9.88 5.63 -1.73
N ILE A 183 10.82 5.43 -0.80
CA ILE A 183 11.28 4.10 -0.42
C ILE A 183 10.72 3.80 0.96
N PHE A 184 10.13 2.64 1.08
CA PHE A 184 9.53 2.12 2.30
C PHE A 184 10.32 0.89 2.77
N GLU A 185 10.55 0.82 4.07
CA GLU A 185 11.00 -0.39 4.74
C GLU A 185 9.78 -1.11 5.33
N VAL A 186 9.53 -2.34 4.89
CA VAL A 186 8.35 -3.10 5.30
C VAL A 186 8.54 -3.63 6.71
N MET A 187 7.63 -3.25 7.60
CA MET A 187 7.62 -3.63 9.01
C MET A 187 6.79 -4.88 9.26
N ARG A 188 5.67 -5.03 8.55
CA ARG A 188 4.78 -6.20 8.61
C ARG A 188 4.26 -6.53 7.22
N ASP A 189 4.17 -7.82 6.93
CA ASP A 189 3.66 -8.37 5.69
C ASP A 189 2.79 -9.59 6.00
N TYR A 190 1.50 -9.48 5.77
CA TYR A 190 0.54 -10.55 6.07
C TYR A 190 -0.64 -10.51 5.11
N GLY A 191 -1.29 -11.64 4.98
CA GLY A 191 -2.41 -11.81 4.06
C GLY A 191 -3.67 -12.33 4.72
N MET A 192 -4.63 -12.69 3.88
CA MET A 192 -5.88 -13.29 4.31
C MET A 192 -5.65 -14.67 4.96
N TYR A 193 -4.70 -15.43 4.43
CA TYR A 193 -4.38 -16.79 4.85
C TYR A 193 -3.06 -16.88 5.62
N GLU A 194 -2.03 -16.12 5.22
CA GLU A 194 -0.77 -16.02 5.95
C GLU A 194 -0.85 -14.87 6.96
N ARG A 195 -0.95 -15.21 8.24
CA ARG A 195 -1.26 -14.24 9.29
C ARG A 195 -0.22 -14.14 10.40
N THR A 196 0.97 -14.70 10.20
CA THR A 196 2.02 -14.73 11.22
C THR A 196 2.40 -13.34 11.74
N GLU A 197 2.44 -12.33 10.85
CA GLU A 197 2.74 -10.93 11.22
C GLU A 197 1.49 -10.06 11.43
N ALA A 198 0.28 -10.66 11.37
CA ALA A 198 -0.96 -9.91 11.53
C ALA A 198 -1.15 -9.44 12.99
N PRO A 199 -1.41 -8.13 13.22
CA PRO A 199 -1.56 -7.59 14.56
C PRO A 199 -2.94 -7.90 15.20
N GLN A 200 -3.88 -8.42 14.43
CA GLN A 200 -5.23 -8.77 14.86
C GLN A 200 -5.51 -10.24 14.58
N TYR A 201 -6.22 -10.87 15.52
CA TYR A 201 -6.81 -12.17 15.26
C TYR A 201 -8.09 -12.00 14.42
N TYR A 202 -8.21 -12.85 13.42
CA TYR A 202 -9.47 -13.16 12.74
C TYR A 202 -9.60 -14.68 12.65
N PRO A 203 -10.83 -15.23 12.75
CA PRO A 203 -11.05 -16.64 12.49
C PRO A 203 -10.50 -17.04 11.11
N PRO A 204 -9.96 -18.24 10.98
CA PRO A 204 -9.59 -18.78 9.66
C PRO A 204 -10.77 -18.74 8.68
N VAL A 205 -10.48 -18.46 7.42
CA VAL A 205 -11.45 -18.59 6.32
C VAL A 205 -10.96 -19.65 5.35
N GLU A 206 -11.88 -20.40 4.79
CA GLU A 206 -11.53 -21.37 3.76
C GLU A 206 -11.20 -20.66 2.44
N ARG A 207 -10.26 -21.23 1.70
CA ARG A 207 -9.97 -20.77 0.35
C ARG A 207 -11.12 -21.22 -0.56
N ASP A 208 -11.58 -20.30 -1.41
CA ASP A 208 -12.51 -20.67 -2.46
C ASP A 208 -11.89 -21.81 -3.29
N SER A 209 -12.63 -22.91 -3.45
CA SER A 209 -12.20 -24.01 -4.33
C SER A 209 -12.08 -23.45 -5.75
N LYS A 210 -10.92 -23.70 -6.38
CA LYS A 210 -10.70 -23.30 -7.77
C LYS A 210 -11.50 -24.13 -8.74
#